data_73250463c12d268a6ca285c41c403efe
#
_entry.id   73250463c12d268a6ca285c41c403efe
#
_cell.length_a   1.000
_cell.length_b   1.000
_cell.length_c   1.000
_cell.angle_alpha   90.00
_cell.angle_beta   90.00
_cell.angle_gamma   90.00
#
_symmetry.space_group_name_H-M   'P 1'
#
loop_
_entity.id
_entity.type
_entity.pdbx_description
1 polymer ?
#
loop_
_entity_poly.entity_id
_entity_poly.type
_entity_poly.pdbx_seq_one_letter_code
_entity_poly.pdbx_strand_id
1 'polypeptide(L)'
;MRKGGDHVRITVQLNDVTTGSHIWAERYDRDLADVFAVQDEITEAIVAAIEPQVYAAENFRAKRKPPDSMDAWDLVMRALSHYWRVTRQDNVVAQALLEKATAIDPSYGQAHGVLATSHTFSAHMGWEDMATATPPAERAALAAILADSEDPWAHHALGCVYLFTRRFDDSLAEFELALRLNPNFSLAQGYYGLALSYCGRWEEANVAARRALRLSPRDPFSAVYYGIAAYAQFSGRNYDEAIRLSREGIRQRADFVGAHRVLTAAAGMAGQDDVAKAALHELRRTQPNISLDWIAKQMPIKHDTEREHYLAGFRRAGLG
;
A
#
# COMPACT_ATOMS: atom_id res chain seq x y z
N MET A 1 9.46 -14.72 -28.22
CA MET A 1 10.55 -15.37 -27.47
C MET A 1 11.64 -15.82 -28.42
N ARG A 2 12.90 -15.51 -28.14
CA ARG A 2 14.06 -16.00 -28.94
C ARG A 2 15.07 -16.63 -27.96
N LYS A 3 15.59 -17.79 -28.30
CA LYS A 3 16.62 -18.51 -27.54
C LYS A 3 17.97 -18.43 -28.29
N GLY A 4 19.05 -18.08 -27.59
CA GLY A 4 20.39 -18.02 -28.13
C GLY A 4 21.39 -18.59 -27.11
N GLY A 5 21.79 -19.85 -27.26
CA GLY A 5 22.62 -20.56 -26.26
C GLY A 5 21.91 -20.70 -24.93
N ASP A 6 22.57 -20.29 -23.85
CA ASP A 6 22.06 -20.33 -22.47
C ASP A 6 21.29 -19.06 -22.07
N HIS A 7 20.93 -18.19 -23.04
CA HIS A 7 20.15 -16.97 -22.80
C HIS A 7 18.77 -17.05 -23.46
N VAL A 8 17.77 -16.50 -22.77
CA VAL A 8 16.43 -16.30 -23.30
C VAL A 8 16.10 -14.81 -23.35
N ARG A 9 15.53 -14.39 -24.48
CA ARG A 9 14.99 -13.06 -24.65
C ARG A 9 13.49 -13.12 -24.84
N ILE A 10 12.76 -12.46 -23.95
CA ILE A 10 11.30 -12.35 -24.00
C ILE A 10 10.94 -10.88 -24.20
N THR A 11 10.12 -10.60 -25.21
CA THR A 11 9.53 -9.27 -25.42
C THR A 11 8.03 -9.38 -25.18
N VAL A 12 7.50 -8.50 -24.34
CA VAL A 12 6.08 -8.40 -24.00
C VAL A 12 5.57 -7.05 -24.44
N GLN A 13 4.36 -7.01 -24.98
CA GLN A 13 3.70 -5.78 -25.42
C GLN A 13 2.25 -5.76 -24.95
N LEU A 14 1.78 -4.61 -24.50
CA LEU A 14 0.39 -4.31 -24.21
C LEU A 14 -0.12 -3.31 -25.27
N ASN A 15 -1.16 -3.69 -26.00
CA ASN A 15 -1.77 -2.86 -27.02
C ASN A 15 -3.25 -2.63 -26.70
N ASP A 16 -3.73 -1.42 -26.98
CA ASP A 16 -5.15 -1.11 -26.92
C ASP A 16 -5.86 -1.72 -28.14
N VAL A 17 -6.76 -2.66 -27.89
CA VAL A 17 -7.47 -3.37 -28.96
C VAL A 17 -8.47 -2.50 -29.70
N THR A 18 -8.94 -1.41 -29.09
CA THR A 18 -9.94 -0.50 -29.67
C THR A 18 -9.29 0.49 -30.65
N THR A 19 -8.11 1.00 -30.28
CA THR A 19 -7.38 2.02 -31.07
C THR A 19 -6.21 1.42 -31.86
N GLY A 20 -5.79 0.20 -31.53
CA GLY A 20 -4.57 -0.41 -32.04
C GLY A 20 -3.28 0.25 -31.53
N SER A 21 -3.41 1.21 -30.61
CA SER A 21 -2.25 1.95 -30.11
C SER A 21 -1.46 1.11 -29.10
N HIS A 22 -0.15 1.30 -29.13
CA HIS A 22 0.78 0.66 -28.21
C HIS A 22 0.74 1.36 -26.86
N ILE A 23 0.44 0.61 -25.78
CA ILE A 23 0.38 1.13 -24.42
C ILE A 23 1.73 0.96 -23.73
N TRP A 24 2.33 -0.24 -23.82
CA TRP A 24 3.57 -0.57 -23.14
C TRP A 24 4.31 -1.73 -23.83
N ALA A 25 5.65 -1.71 -23.78
CA ALA A 25 6.49 -2.85 -24.14
C ALA A 25 7.73 -2.92 -23.27
N GLU A 26 8.13 -4.12 -22.94
CA GLU A 26 9.37 -4.37 -22.21
C GLU A 26 10.06 -5.63 -22.73
N ARG A 27 11.39 -5.66 -22.54
CA ARG A 27 12.24 -6.77 -22.97
C ARG A 27 13.02 -7.32 -21.78
N TYR A 28 12.90 -8.62 -21.60
CA TYR A 28 13.59 -9.36 -20.54
C TYR A 28 14.66 -10.22 -21.18
N ASP A 29 15.93 -10.06 -20.76
CA ASP A 29 17.06 -10.90 -21.12
C ASP A 29 17.53 -11.63 -19.86
N ARG A 30 17.53 -12.98 -19.87
CA ARG A 30 17.85 -13.82 -18.70
C ARG A 30 18.70 -15.03 -19.11
N ASP A 31 19.53 -15.47 -18.17
CA ASP A 31 20.25 -16.74 -18.29
C ASP A 31 19.33 -17.92 -17.98
N LEU A 32 19.45 -19.01 -18.75
CA LEU A 32 18.60 -20.19 -18.61
C LEU A 32 19.15 -21.19 -17.56
N ALA A 33 19.75 -20.72 -16.46
CA ALA A 33 20.25 -21.61 -15.42
C ALA A 33 19.11 -22.39 -14.72
N ASP A 34 17.93 -21.75 -14.57
CA ASP A 34 16.69 -22.38 -14.10
C ASP A 34 15.50 -21.80 -14.88
N VAL A 35 14.96 -22.59 -15.81
CA VAL A 35 13.87 -22.15 -16.70
C VAL A 35 12.60 -21.81 -15.93
N PHE A 36 12.28 -22.55 -14.87
CA PHE A 36 11.06 -22.32 -14.09
C PHE A 36 11.18 -21.07 -13.23
N ALA A 37 12.31 -20.89 -12.53
CA ALA A 37 12.56 -19.66 -11.76
C ALA A 37 12.57 -18.41 -12.64
N VAL A 38 13.14 -18.49 -13.85
CA VAL A 38 13.13 -17.40 -14.84
C VAL A 38 11.71 -17.14 -15.35
N GLN A 39 10.91 -18.19 -15.58
CA GLN A 39 9.52 -18.04 -15.99
C GLN A 39 8.69 -17.34 -14.92
N ASP A 40 8.82 -17.74 -13.66
CA ASP A 40 8.10 -17.15 -12.53
C ASP A 40 8.50 -15.69 -12.34
N GLU A 41 9.80 -15.36 -12.35
CA GLU A 41 10.30 -14.00 -12.26
C GLU A 41 9.76 -13.10 -13.38
N ILE A 42 9.80 -13.59 -14.63
CA ILE A 42 9.31 -12.81 -15.77
C ILE A 42 7.79 -12.67 -15.72
N THR A 43 7.05 -13.67 -15.29
CA THR A 43 5.60 -13.59 -15.12
C THR A 43 5.24 -12.55 -14.06
N GLU A 44 5.86 -12.58 -12.89
CA GLU A 44 5.67 -11.57 -11.84
C GLU A 44 6.00 -10.16 -12.36
N ALA A 45 7.11 -10.01 -13.09
CA ALA A 45 7.53 -8.72 -13.64
C ALA A 45 6.56 -8.20 -14.73
N ILE A 46 6.02 -9.07 -15.56
CA ILE A 46 5.02 -8.72 -16.59
C ILE A 46 3.73 -8.23 -15.93
N VAL A 47 3.20 -8.99 -14.98
CA VAL A 47 1.96 -8.62 -14.28
C VAL A 47 2.14 -7.30 -13.54
N ALA A 48 3.26 -7.14 -12.82
CA ALA A 48 3.60 -5.91 -12.13
C ALA A 48 3.71 -4.68 -13.04
N ALA A 49 4.13 -4.88 -14.30
CA ALA A 49 4.25 -3.80 -15.26
C ALA A 49 2.92 -3.47 -15.97
N ILE A 50 2.06 -4.47 -16.21
CA ILE A 50 0.82 -4.30 -16.97
C ILE A 50 -0.24 -3.56 -16.16
N GLU A 51 -0.48 -3.94 -14.90
CA GLU A 51 -1.56 -3.38 -14.09
C GLU A 51 -1.52 -1.84 -13.99
N PRO A 52 -0.39 -1.19 -13.64
CA PRO A 52 -0.30 0.27 -13.62
C PRO A 52 -0.54 0.92 -14.98
N GLN A 53 -0.16 0.26 -16.09
CA GLN A 53 -0.34 0.78 -17.44
C GLN A 53 -1.79 0.70 -17.88
N VAL A 54 -2.51 -0.36 -17.53
CA VAL A 54 -3.95 -0.49 -17.79
C VAL A 54 -4.70 0.61 -17.03
N TYR A 55 -4.45 0.78 -15.73
CA TYR A 55 -5.08 1.83 -14.95
C TYR A 55 -4.73 3.23 -15.47
N ALA A 56 -3.49 3.48 -15.91
CA ALA A 56 -3.10 4.76 -16.49
C ALA A 56 -3.83 5.05 -17.81
N ALA A 57 -3.97 4.04 -18.68
CA ALA A 57 -4.70 4.15 -19.93
C ALA A 57 -6.20 4.41 -19.71
N GLU A 58 -6.83 3.65 -18.80
CA GLU A 58 -8.24 3.82 -18.48
C GLU A 58 -8.52 5.17 -17.81
N ASN A 59 -7.64 5.61 -16.89
CA ASN A 59 -7.74 6.92 -16.28
C ASN A 59 -7.60 8.06 -17.32
N PHE A 60 -6.70 7.91 -18.31
CA PHE A 60 -6.59 8.87 -19.40
C PHE A 60 -7.88 8.94 -20.23
N ARG A 61 -8.54 7.80 -20.49
CA ARG A 61 -9.85 7.74 -21.16
C ARG A 61 -10.93 8.40 -20.31
N ALA A 62 -11.02 8.05 -19.01
CA ALA A 62 -12.01 8.62 -18.09
C ALA A 62 -11.89 10.16 -18.00
N LYS A 63 -10.67 10.70 -17.98
CA LYS A 63 -10.43 12.15 -17.94
C LYS A 63 -10.93 12.90 -19.18
N ARG A 64 -11.10 12.22 -20.31
CA ARG A 64 -11.58 12.82 -21.58
C ARG A 64 -13.10 12.83 -21.66
N LYS A 65 -13.82 12.10 -20.81
CA LYS A 65 -15.28 12.11 -20.76
C LYS A 65 -15.77 13.35 -20.01
N PRO A 66 -16.84 14.02 -20.47
CA PRO A 66 -17.51 15.07 -19.69
C PRO A 66 -17.98 14.51 -18.34
N PRO A 67 -17.96 15.32 -17.26
CA PRO A 67 -18.37 14.87 -15.92
C PRO A 67 -19.77 14.26 -15.85
N ASP A 68 -20.69 14.76 -16.64
CA ASP A 68 -22.11 14.31 -16.64
C ASP A 68 -22.34 13.01 -17.44
N SER A 69 -21.31 12.52 -18.15
CA SER A 69 -21.37 11.28 -18.95
C SER A 69 -20.51 10.15 -18.38
N MET A 70 -19.95 10.34 -17.17
CA MET A 70 -19.12 9.31 -16.53
C MET A 70 -19.99 8.24 -15.90
N ASP A 71 -19.65 6.97 -16.18
CA ASP A 71 -20.19 5.82 -15.47
C ASP A 71 -19.40 5.53 -14.17
N ALA A 72 -19.87 4.54 -13.41
CA ALA A 72 -19.23 4.16 -12.14
C ALA A 72 -17.76 3.73 -12.34
N TRP A 73 -17.45 3.06 -13.44
CA TRP A 73 -16.08 2.67 -13.79
C TRP A 73 -15.16 3.88 -13.99
N ASP A 74 -15.59 4.88 -14.74
CA ASP A 74 -14.80 6.09 -14.99
C ASP A 74 -14.47 6.82 -13.68
N LEU A 75 -15.45 6.87 -12.76
CA LEU A 75 -15.29 7.49 -11.45
C LEU A 75 -14.27 6.73 -10.59
N VAL A 76 -14.31 5.40 -10.59
CA VAL A 76 -13.32 4.57 -9.88
C VAL A 76 -11.93 4.76 -10.44
N MET A 77 -11.76 4.78 -11.78
CA MET A 77 -10.45 5.00 -12.41
C MET A 77 -9.87 6.38 -12.04
N ARG A 78 -10.71 7.41 -12.00
CA ARG A 78 -10.28 8.74 -11.54
C ARG A 78 -9.97 8.76 -10.06
N ALA A 79 -10.77 8.11 -9.23
CA ALA A 79 -10.54 8.01 -7.79
C ALA A 79 -9.21 7.32 -7.49
N LEU A 80 -8.90 6.21 -8.14
CA LEU A 80 -7.62 5.51 -8.00
C LEU A 80 -6.44 6.43 -8.35
N SER A 81 -6.55 7.26 -9.40
CA SER A 81 -5.49 8.20 -9.75
C SER A 81 -5.24 9.28 -8.69
N HIS A 82 -6.25 9.65 -7.92
CA HIS A 82 -6.12 10.53 -6.77
C HIS A 82 -5.60 9.75 -5.55
N TYR A 83 -6.16 8.60 -5.25
CA TYR A 83 -5.75 7.75 -4.13
C TYR A 83 -4.24 7.45 -4.16
N TRP A 84 -3.70 7.14 -5.33
CA TRP A 84 -2.27 6.84 -5.52
C TRP A 84 -1.33 8.04 -5.35
N ARG A 85 -1.83 9.25 -5.25
CA ARG A 85 -0.99 10.42 -4.92
C ARG A 85 -0.62 10.51 -3.45
N VAL A 86 -1.26 9.74 -2.57
CA VAL A 86 -0.92 9.64 -1.14
C VAL A 86 -0.88 11.02 -0.46
N THR A 87 -1.81 11.92 -0.80
CA THR A 87 -2.01 13.20 -0.13
C THR A 87 -3.38 13.28 0.51
N ARG A 88 -3.52 14.05 1.59
CA ARG A 88 -4.82 14.26 2.25
C ARG A 88 -5.86 14.81 1.29
N GLN A 89 -5.49 15.83 0.51
CA GLN A 89 -6.39 16.48 -0.44
C GLN A 89 -6.87 15.52 -1.53
N ASP A 90 -5.94 14.78 -2.13
CA ASP A 90 -6.30 13.82 -3.17
C ASP A 90 -7.13 12.66 -2.63
N ASN A 91 -6.88 12.21 -1.39
CA ASN A 91 -7.68 11.16 -0.78
C ASN A 91 -9.14 11.61 -0.55
N VAL A 92 -9.38 12.85 -0.15
CA VAL A 92 -10.75 13.42 -0.05
C VAL A 92 -11.43 13.46 -1.42
N VAL A 93 -10.70 13.84 -2.47
CA VAL A 93 -11.24 13.81 -3.84
C VAL A 93 -11.57 12.38 -4.27
N ALA A 94 -10.71 11.42 -3.96
CA ALA A 94 -10.96 10.01 -4.25
C ALA A 94 -12.23 9.50 -3.56
N GLN A 95 -12.40 9.80 -2.27
CA GLN A 95 -13.62 9.43 -1.52
C GLN A 95 -14.89 9.99 -2.18
N ALA A 96 -14.91 11.28 -2.51
CA ALA A 96 -16.06 11.91 -3.15
C ALA A 96 -16.40 11.31 -4.54
N LEU A 97 -15.39 10.89 -5.31
CA LEU A 97 -15.59 10.19 -6.58
C LEU A 97 -16.15 8.77 -6.36
N LEU A 98 -15.66 8.06 -5.36
CA LEU A 98 -16.10 6.70 -5.01
C LEU A 98 -17.53 6.68 -4.45
N GLU A 99 -17.90 7.66 -3.62
CA GLU A 99 -19.29 7.84 -3.17
C GLU A 99 -20.24 8.05 -4.33
N LYS A 100 -19.84 8.83 -5.35
CA LYS A 100 -20.62 8.97 -6.58
C LYS A 100 -20.70 7.68 -7.38
N ALA A 101 -19.59 6.93 -7.48
CA ALA A 101 -19.55 5.66 -8.19
C ALA A 101 -20.50 4.64 -7.53
N THR A 102 -20.48 4.51 -6.20
CA THR A 102 -21.36 3.61 -5.45
C THR A 102 -22.83 4.05 -5.48
N ALA A 103 -23.11 5.34 -5.66
CA ALA A 103 -24.48 5.85 -5.86
C ALA A 103 -25.03 5.53 -7.26
N ILE A 104 -24.17 5.52 -8.30
CA ILE A 104 -24.55 5.16 -9.67
C ILE A 104 -24.75 3.64 -9.79
N ASP A 105 -23.80 2.86 -9.25
CA ASP A 105 -23.86 1.40 -9.25
C ASP A 105 -23.55 0.85 -7.84
N PRO A 106 -24.59 0.63 -7.03
CA PRO A 106 -24.44 0.06 -5.69
C PRO A 106 -23.90 -1.39 -5.67
N SER A 107 -23.94 -2.08 -6.80
CA SER A 107 -23.41 -3.46 -6.93
C SER A 107 -21.95 -3.52 -7.35
N TYR A 108 -21.30 -2.37 -7.57
CA TYR A 108 -19.90 -2.34 -7.98
C TYR A 108 -18.94 -2.52 -6.79
N GLY A 109 -18.57 -3.78 -6.51
CA GLY A 109 -17.76 -4.20 -5.36
C GLY A 109 -16.45 -3.42 -5.24
N GLN A 110 -15.68 -3.27 -6.33
CA GLN A 110 -14.41 -2.55 -6.31
C GLN A 110 -14.56 -1.09 -5.87
N ALA A 111 -15.64 -0.40 -6.26
CA ALA A 111 -15.89 0.98 -5.83
C ALA A 111 -16.02 1.08 -4.29
N HIS A 112 -16.78 0.15 -3.71
CA HIS A 112 -16.92 0.03 -2.26
C HIS A 112 -15.61 -0.36 -1.58
N GLY A 113 -14.84 -1.31 -2.13
CA GLY A 113 -13.55 -1.75 -1.61
C GLY A 113 -12.52 -0.62 -1.56
N VAL A 114 -12.38 0.14 -2.65
CA VAL A 114 -11.45 1.30 -2.70
C VAL A 114 -11.93 2.41 -1.76
N LEU A 115 -13.25 2.65 -1.62
CA LEU A 115 -13.78 3.62 -0.67
C LEU A 115 -13.43 3.25 0.78
N ALA A 116 -13.65 2.00 1.17
CA ALA A 116 -13.30 1.51 2.49
C ALA A 116 -11.79 1.66 2.78
N THR A 117 -10.96 1.28 1.81
CA THR A 117 -9.50 1.41 1.92
C THR A 117 -9.07 2.88 2.05
N SER A 118 -9.72 3.80 1.34
CA SER A 118 -9.41 5.23 1.41
C SER A 118 -9.71 5.84 2.80
N HIS A 119 -10.77 5.38 3.46
CA HIS A 119 -11.09 5.78 4.83
C HIS A 119 -10.07 5.24 5.83
N THR A 120 -9.75 3.95 5.80
CA THR A 120 -8.71 3.37 6.69
C THR A 120 -7.35 4.00 6.45
N PHE A 121 -7.03 4.37 5.21
CA PHE A 121 -5.81 5.06 4.86
C PHE A 121 -5.74 6.48 5.45
N SER A 122 -6.87 7.23 5.48
CA SER A 122 -6.94 8.54 6.16
C SER A 122 -6.51 8.43 7.63
N ALA A 123 -7.01 7.43 8.33
CA ALA A 123 -6.65 7.21 9.74
C ALA A 123 -5.20 6.74 9.90
N HIS A 124 -4.74 5.82 9.06
CA HIS A 124 -3.34 5.35 9.08
C HIS A 124 -2.35 6.50 8.86
N MET A 125 -2.66 7.42 7.97
CA MET A 125 -1.83 8.59 7.70
C MET A 125 -1.94 9.69 8.78
N GLY A 126 -2.90 9.59 9.70
CA GLY A 126 -3.15 10.60 10.74
C GLY A 126 -3.86 11.85 10.21
N TRP A 127 -4.51 11.74 9.06
CA TRP A 127 -5.34 12.83 8.50
C TRP A 127 -6.70 12.92 9.17
N GLU A 128 -7.16 11.81 9.73
CA GLU A 128 -8.42 11.65 10.42
C GLU A 128 -8.24 10.68 11.60
N ASP A 129 -9.07 10.80 12.64
CA ASP A 129 -9.04 9.86 13.75
C ASP A 129 -9.70 8.54 13.39
N MET A 130 -9.16 7.44 13.93
CA MET A 130 -9.67 6.09 13.70
C MET A 130 -11.16 5.96 14.05
N ALA A 131 -11.61 6.61 15.11
CA ALA A 131 -13.02 6.58 15.53
C ALA A 131 -13.97 7.19 14.47
N THR A 132 -13.49 8.18 13.71
CA THR A 132 -14.26 8.82 12.63
C THR A 132 -14.18 8.00 11.33
N ALA A 133 -13.00 7.49 10.98
CA ALA A 133 -12.77 6.79 9.73
C ALA A 133 -13.33 5.35 9.71
N THR A 134 -13.39 4.66 10.86
CA THR A 134 -13.78 3.24 10.94
C THR A 134 -15.25 3.00 10.53
N PRO A 135 -16.26 3.75 11.01
CA PRO A 135 -17.66 3.42 10.67
C PRO A 135 -17.96 3.49 9.15
N PRO A 136 -17.55 4.52 8.40
CA PRO A 136 -17.73 4.53 6.95
C PRO A 136 -16.90 3.47 6.23
N ALA A 137 -15.67 3.19 6.69
CA ALA A 137 -14.83 2.14 6.14
C ALA A 137 -15.47 0.75 6.28
N GLU A 138 -15.99 0.42 7.46
CA GLU A 138 -16.62 -0.87 7.73
C GLU A 138 -17.89 -1.06 6.87
N ARG A 139 -18.75 -0.04 6.79
CA ARG A 139 -19.93 -0.10 5.93
C ARG A 139 -19.55 -0.35 4.46
N ALA A 140 -18.56 0.35 3.96
CA ALA A 140 -18.12 0.20 2.58
C ALA A 140 -17.46 -1.17 2.35
N ALA A 141 -16.62 -1.66 3.27
CA ALA A 141 -15.99 -2.99 3.14
C ALA A 141 -17.02 -4.12 3.13
N LEU A 142 -18.04 -4.05 4.01
CA LEU A 142 -19.13 -5.03 4.02
C LEU A 142 -19.98 -4.95 2.75
N ALA A 143 -20.23 -3.74 2.23
CA ALA A 143 -20.92 -3.57 0.95
C ALA A 143 -20.12 -4.17 -0.22
N ALA A 144 -18.79 -4.04 -0.21
CA ALA A 144 -17.92 -4.66 -1.21
C ALA A 144 -18.04 -6.20 -1.20
N ILE A 145 -17.98 -6.83 -0.02
CA ILE A 145 -18.14 -8.29 0.14
C ILE A 145 -19.53 -8.76 -0.32
N LEU A 146 -20.60 -7.98 0.00
CA LEU A 146 -21.95 -8.31 -0.42
C LEU A 146 -22.15 -8.18 -1.93
N ALA A 147 -21.45 -7.25 -2.58
CA ALA A 147 -21.51 -7.05 -4.02
C ALA A 147 -20.76 -8.14 -4.78
N ASP A 148 -19.56 -8.51 -4.30
CA ASP A 148 -18.74 -9.57 -4.89
C ASP A 148 -17.78 -10.15 -3.84
N SER A 149 -18.09 -11.37 -3.37
CA SER A 149 -17.29 -12.10 -2.40
C SER A 149 -16.04 -12.76 -2.99
N GLU A 150 -15.81 -12.66 -4.31
CA GLU A 150 -14.59 -13.12 -4.99
C GLU A 150 -13.71 -11.94 -5.46
N ASP A 151 -14.10 -10.70 -5.15
CA ASP A 151 -13.27 -9.52 -5.45
C ASP A 151 -12.11 -9.38 -4.45
N PRO A 152 -10.83 -9.46 -4.88
CA PRO A 152 -9.69 -9.28 -3.99
C PRO A 152 -9.64 -7.90 -3.31
N TRP A 153 -10.21 -6.85 -3.92
CA TRP A 153 -10.33 -5.54 -3.30
C TRP A 153 -11.27 -5.53 -2.10
N ALA A 154 -12.37 -6.30 -2.14
CA ALA A 154 -13.30 -6.41 -1.03
C ALA A 154 -12.64 -7.02 0.21
N HIS A 155 -11.90 -8.12 0.03
CA HIS A 155 -11.14 -8.76 1.10
C HIS A 155 -9.97 -7.92 1.60
N HIS A 156 -9.24 -7.25 0.71
CA HIS A 156 -8.23 -6.28 1.10
C HIS A 156 -8.80 -5.16 1.97
N ALA A 157 -9.93 -4.59 1.59
CA ALA A 157 -10.59 -3.53 2.33
C ALA A 157 -11.05 -3.99 3.72
N LEU A 158 -11.66 -5.17 3.80
CA LEU A 158 -12.11 -5.74 5.07
C LEU A 158 -10.91 -6.10 5.97
N GLY A 159 -9.83 -6.62 5.39
CA GLY A 159 -8.55 -6.84 6.07
C GLY A 159 -7.97 -5.56 6.69
N CYS A 160 -8.02 -4.44 5.97
CA CYS A 160 -7.64 -3.12 6.50
C CYS A 160 -8.53 -2.67 7.66
N VAL A 161 -9.86 -2.79 7.52
CA VAL A 161 -10.80 -2.46 8.60
C VAL A 161 -10.50 -3.28 9.86
N TYR A 162 -10.33 -4.59 9.72
CA TYR A 162 -10.02 -5.48 10.84
C TYR A 162 -8.66 -5.17 11.47
N LEU A 163 -7.65 -4.81 10.68
CA LEU A 163 -6.34 -4.41 11.18
C LEU A 163 -6.46 -3.19 12.10
N PHE A 164 -7.11 -2.15 11.63
CA PHE A 164 -7.21 -0.89 12.35
C PHE A 164 -8.23 -0.93 13.50
N THR A 165 -9.12 -1.91 13.52
CA THR A 165 -10.00 -2.23 14.66
C THR A 165 -9.42 -3.29 15.60
N ARG A 166 -8.14 -3.68 15.43
CA ARG A 166 -7.37 -4.62 16.25
C ARG A 166 -7.91 -6.06 16.22
N ARG A 167 -8.67 -6.43 15.20
CA ARG A 167 -9.12 -7.79 14.90
C ARG A 167 -8.05 -8.50 14.07
N PHE A 168 -6.91 -8.77 14.67
CA PHE A 168 -5.68 -9.16 13.95
C PHE A 168 -5.81 -10.47 13.19
N ASP A 169 -6.40 -11.48 13.79
CA ASP A 169 -6.50 -12.81 13.19
C ASP A 169 -7.49 -12.79 12.01
N ASP A 170 -8.62 -12.06 12.14
CA ASP A 170 -9.54 -11.81 11.04
C ASP A 170 -8.89 -11.01 9.91
N SER A 171 -8.09 -9.98 10.26
CA SER A 171 -7.35 -9.19 9.27
C SER A 171 -6.39 -10.03 8.44
N LEU A 172 -5.60 -10.89 9.08
CA LEU A 172 -4.67 -11.78 8.38
C LEU A 172 -5.43 -12.74 7.45
N ALA A 173 -6.55 -13.33 7.91
CA ALA A 173 -7.36 -14.22 7.10
C ALA A 173 -7.92 -13.54 5.84
N GLU A 174 -8.39 -12.30 5.97
CA GLU A 174 -8.92 -11.53 4.83
C GLU A 174 -7.80 -11.16 3.82
N PHE A 175 -6.62 -10.74 4.28
CA PHE A 175 -5.51 -10.50 3.37
C PHE A 175 -5.03 -11.77 2.68
N GLU A 176 -4.99 -12.90 3.37
CA GLU A 176 -4.67 -14.21 2.77
C GLU A 176 -5.70 -14.60 1.70
N LEU A 177 -6.99 -14.32 1.93
CA LEU A 177 -8.01 -14.57 0.94
C LEU A 177 -7.86 -13.65 -0.27
N ALA A 178 -7.63 -12.34 -0.06
CA ALA A 178 -7.33 -11.40 -1.14
C ALA A 178 -6.15 -11.88 -2.01
N LEU A 179 -5.09 -12.42 -1.37
CA LEU A 179 -3.90 -12.92 -2.06
C LEU A 179 -4.10 -14.29 -2.72
N ARG A 180 -5.03 -15.12 -2.24
CA ARG A 180 -5.46 -16.34 -2.96
C ARG A 180 -6.25 -16.00 -4.22
N LEU A 181 -7.13 -14.99 -4.15
CA LEU A 181 -7.92 -14.52 -5.29
C LEU A 181 -7.05 -13.79 -6.34
N ASN A 182 -6.09 -12.98 -5.89
CA ASN A 182 -5.12 -12.32 -6.75
C ASN A 182 -3.70 -12.38 -6.13
N PRO A 183 -2.88 -13.38 -6.48
CA PRO A 183 -1.52 -13.54 -5.94
C PRO A 183 -0.57 -12.37 -6.24
N ASN A 184 -0.90 -11.53 -7.24
CA ASN A 184 -0.11 -10.40 -7.69
C ASN A 184 -0.63 -9.05 -7.19
N PHE A 185 -1.59 -9.05 -6.26
CA PHE A 185 -2.12 -7.82 -5.68
C PHE A 185 -1.11 -7.19 -4.72
N SER A 186 -0.23 -6.32 -5.26
CA SER A 186 0.87 -5.68 -4.53
C SER A 186 0.40 -4.93 -3.28
N LEU A 187 -0.73 -4.21 -3.35
CA LEU A 187 -1.29 -3.47 -2.22
C LEU A 187 -1.71 -4.41 -1.09
N ALA A 188 -2.43 -5.49 -1.39
CA ALA A 188 -2.80 -6.49 -0.39
C ALA A 188 -1.57 -7.16 0.21
N GLN A 189 -0.55 -7.47 -0.60
CA GLN A 189 0.71 -8.04 -0.14
C GLN A 189 1.45 -7.10 0.83
N GLY A 190 1.46 -5.79 0.53
CA GLY A 190 2.04 -4.77 1.40
C GLY A 190 1.31 -4.68 2.75
N TYR A 191 -0.02 -4.58 2.74
CA TYR A 191 -0.82 -4.48 3.97
C TYR A 191 -0.86 -5.78 4.77
N TYR A 192 -0.80 -6.94 4.13
CA TYR A 192 -0.55 -8.21 4.81
C TYR A 192 0.77 -8.15 5.61
N GLY A 193 1.84 -7.64 4.98
CA GLY A 193 3.11 -7.38 5.67
C GLY A 193 2.97 -6.42 6.86
N LEU A 194 2.15 -5.38 6.74
CA LEU A 194 1.88 -4.45 7.84
C LEU A 194 1.15 -5.16 9.00
N ALA A 195 0.13 -5.96 8.71
CA ALA A 195 -0.61 -6.74 9.70
C ALA A 195 0.31 -7.73 10.43
N LEU A 196 1.15 -8.45 9.70
CA LEU A 196 2.17 -9.34 10.26
C LEU A 196 3.14 -8.57 11.18
N SER A 197 3.59 -7.39 10.79
CA SER A 197 4.48 -6.54 11.59
C SER A 197 3.82 -6.13 12.91
N TYR A 198 2.55 -5.72 12.88
CA TYR A 198 1.81 -5.35 14.08
C TYR A 198 1.51 -6.55 15.00
N CYS A 199 1.51 -7.76 14.44
CA CYS A 199 1.44 -9.01 15.20
C CYS A 199 2.79 -9.50 15.74
N GLY A 200 3.91 -8.81 15.49
CA GLY A 200 5.26 -9.20 15.90
C GLY A 200 5.91 -10.27 15.01
N ARG A 201 5.30 -10.64 13.88
CA ARG A 201 5.81 -11.63 12.90
C ARG A 201 6.72 -10.95 11.87
N TRP A 202 7.81 -10.36 12.34
CA TRP A 202 8.62 -9.43 11.55
C TRP A 202 9.33 -10.09 10.36
N GLU A 203 9.80 -11.35 10.45
CA GLU A 203 10.44 -12.06 9.33
C GLU A 203 9.46 -12.23 8.17
N GLU A 204 8.26 -12.72 8.44
CA GLU A 204 7.21 -12.92 7.45
C GLU A 204 6.73 -11.58 6.88
N ALA A 205 6.62 -10.56 7.73
CA ALA A 205 6.29 -9.20 7.32
C ALA A 205 7.32 -8.64 6.33
N ASN A 206 8.62 -8.85 6.59
CA ASN A 206 9.68 -8.43 5.69
C ASN A 206 9.61 -9.15 4.33
N VAL A 207 9.31 -10.45 4.33
CA VAL A 207 9.12 -11.22 3.09
C VAL A 207 7.94 -10.66 2.29
N ALA A 208 6.80 -10.42 2.95
CA ALA A 208 5.60 -9.88 2.32
C ALA A 208 5.84 -8.46 1.74
N ALA A 209 6.44 -7.55 2.51
CA ALA A 209 6.73 -6.20 2.05
C ALA A 209 7.72 -6.16 0.87
N ARG A 210 8.76 -7.00 0.89
CA ARG A 210 9.68 -7.14 -0.23
C ARG A 210 9.00 -7.74 -1.47
N ARG A 211 8.04 -8.64 -1.29
CA ARG A 211 7.24 -9.16 -2.40
C ARG A 211 6.38 -8.06 -3.02
N ALA A 212 5.73 -7.20 -2.21
CA ALA A 212 4.98 -6.06 -2.73
C ALA A 212 5.84 -5.14 -3.62
N LEU A 213 7.08 -4.83 -3.17
CA LEU A 213 8.03 -4.04 -3.96
C LEU A 213 8.47 -4.71 -5.27
N ARG A 214 8.60 -6.06 -5.29
CA ARG A 214 8.93 -6.80 -6.51
C ARG A 214 7.77 -6.87 -7.48
N LEU A 215 6.54 -7.08 -6.98
CA LEU A 215 5.33 -7.16 -7.79
C LEU A 215 5.01 -5.84 -8.50
N SER A 216 5.40 -4.71 -7.92
CA SER A 216 5.11 -3.41 -8.50
C SER A 216 6.26 -2.41 -8.27
N PRO A 217 7.39 -2.53 -8.99
CA PRO A 217 8.61 -1.73 -8.77
C PRO A 217 8.44 -0.25 -9.12
N ARG A 218 7.43 0.10 -9.91
CA ARG A 218 7.07 1.49 -10.27
C ARG A 218 5.72 1.92 -9.67
N ASP A 219 5.29 1.23 -8.61
CA ASP A 219 4.04 1.51 -7.95
C ASP A 219 4.05 2.92 -7.33
N PRO A 220 3.01 3.72 -7.52
CA PRO A 220 2.85 4.97 -6.80
C PRO A 220 2.84 4.79 -5.27
N PHE A 221 2.50 3.59 -4.78
CA PHE A 221 2.56 3.20 -3.37
C PHE A 221 3.91 2.66 -2.90
N SER A 222 4.95 2.66 -3.73
CA SER A 222 6.28 2.15 -3.36
C SER A 222 6.81 2.75 -2.06
N ALA A 223 6.56 4.04 -1.81
CA ALA A 223 6.91 4.69 -0.53
C ALA A 223 6.24 4.00 0.67
N VAL A 224 4.97 3.57 0.53
CA VAL A 224 4.22 2.86 1.58
C VAL A 224 4.85 1.49 1.82
N TYR A 225 5.17 0.75 0.76
CA TYR A 225 5.82 -0.58 0.88
C TYR A 225 7.21 -0.50 1.52
N TYR A 226 8.00 0.53 1.19
CA TYR A 226 9.27 0.81 1.88
C TYR A 226 9.07 1.12 3.36
N GLY A 227 8.05 1.91 3.71
CA GLY A 227 7.69 2.20 5.10
C GLY A 227 7.28 0.94 5.87
N ILE A 228 6.51 0.04 5.25
CA ILE A 228 6.12 -1.24 5.85
C ILE A 228 7.34 -2.15 6.04
N ALA A 229 8.21 -2.26 5.04
CA ALA A 229 9.47 -3.02 5.15
C ALA A 229 10.37 -2.45 6.24
N ALA A 230 10.44 -1.12 6.35
CA ALA A 230 11.19 -0.45 7.42
C ALA A 230 10.62 -0.77 8.81
N TYR A 231 9.28 -0.76 8.95
CA TYR A 231 8.64 -1.09 10.21
C TYR A 231 8.85 -2.58 10.59
N ALA A 232 8.81 -3.50 9.61
CA ALA A 232 9.15 -4.90 9.83
C ALA A 232 10.59 -5.04 10.40
N GLN A 233 11.57 -4.35 9.79
CA GLN A 233 12.95 -4.37 10.29
C GLN A 233 13.08 -3.72 11.67
N PHE A 234 12.34 -2.64 11.94
CA PHE A 234 12.28 -2.03 13.27
C PHE A 234 11.76 -3.04 14.33
N SER A 235 10.68 -3.75 14.01
CA SER A 235 10.11 -4.78 14.90
C SER A 235 11.11 -5.92 15.16
N GLY A 236 11.93 -6.28 14.15
CA GLY A 236 13.03 -7.22 14.26
C GLY A 236 14.30 -6.67 14.95
N ARG A 237 14.27 -5.43 15.45
CA ARG A 237 15.44 -4.74 16.06
C ARG A 237 16.59 -4.45 15.09
N ASN A 238 16.36 -4.55 13.80
CA ASN A 238 17.33 -4.26 12.74
C ASN A 238 17.29 -2.77 12.38
N TYR A 239 17.68 -1.90 13.32
CA TYR A 239 17.47 -0.45 13.20
C TYR A 239 18.19 0.19 12.03
N ASP A 240 19.42 -0.21 11.71
CA ASP A 240 20.17 0.33 10.57
C ASP A 240 19.46 0.06 9.24
N GLU A 241 18.92 -1.15 9.06
CA GLU A 241 18.16 -1.49 7.86
C GLU A 241 16.80 -0.78 7.86
N ALA A 242 16.14 -0.62 9.02
CA ALA A 242 14.92 0.18 9.15
C ALA A 242 15.16 1.65 8.73
N ILE A 243 16.28 2.25 9.16
CA ILE A 243 16.69 3.60 8.77
C ILE A 243 16.93 3.68 7.26
N ARG A 244 17.65 2.71 6.69
CA ARG A 244 17.93 2.66 5.26
C ARG A 244 16.65 2.60 4.41
N LEU A 245 15.74 1.70 4.78
CA LEU A 245 14.45 1.52 4.08
C LEU A 245 13.54 2.73 4.25
N SER A 246 13.51 3.35 5.45
CA SER A 246 12.75 4.60 5.68
C SER A 246 13.25 5.73 4.78
N ARG A 247 14.56 5.88 4.64
CA ARG A 247 15.15 6.87 3.72
C ARG A 247 14.79 6.58 2.27
N GLU A 248 14.70 5.30 1.88
CA GLU A 248 14.23 4.92 0.55
C GLU A 248 12.79 5.36 0.32
N GLY A 249 11.88 5.08 1.28
CA GLY A 249 10.50 5.54 1.23
C GLY A 249 10.39 7.07 1.12
N ILE A 250 11.20 7.82 1.87
CA ILE A 250 11.26 9.29 1.81
C ILE A 250 11.79 9.78 0.46
N ARG A 251 12.74 9.07 -0.18
CA ARG A 251 13.21 9.40 -1.55
C ARG A 251 12.11 9.22 -2.59
N GLN A 252 11.26 8.19 -2.44
CA GLN A 252 10.11 7.99 -3.33
C GLN A 252 9.04 9.06 -3.10
N ARG A 253 8.84 9.45 -1.82
CA ARG A 253 7.86 10.47 -1.43
C ARG A 253 8.33 11.20 -0.16
N ALA A 254 8.75 12.46 -0.32
CA ALA A 254 9.37 13.24 0.74
C ALA A 254 8.45 13.56 1.93
N ASP A 255 7.13 13.57 1.71
CA ASP A 255 6.10 13.87 2.71
C ASP A 255 5.40 12.61 3.28
N PHE A 256 5.91 11.40 2.97
CA PHE A 256 5.30 10.17 3.44
C PHE A 256 5.52 9.97 4.95
N VAL A 257 4.50 10.27 5.72
CA VAL A 257 4.50 10.26 7.19
C VAL A 257 4.88 8.88 7.78
N GLY A 258 4.49 7.78 7.14
CA GLY A 258 4.82 6.42 7.59
C GLY A 258 6.33 6.18 7.67
N ALA A 259 7.08 6.60 6.64
CA ALA A 259 8.54 6.47 6.65
C ALA A 259 9.21 7.40 7.67
N HIS A 260 8.70 8.63 7.86
CA HIS A 260 9.20 9.54 8.89
C HIS A 260 8.97 8.99 10.31
N ARG A 261 7.83 8.36 10.58
CA ARG A 261 7.57 7.70 11.87
C ARG A 261 8.62 6.62 12.16
N VAL A 262 8.84 5.72 11.21
CA VAL A 262 9.79 4.62 11.40
C VAL A 262 11.22 5.14 11.50
N LEU A 263 11.62 6.11 10.65
CA LEU A 263 12.95 6.72 10.71
C LEU A 263 13.21 7.35 12.09
N THR A 264 12.24 8.09 12.62
CA THR A 264 12.34 8.73 13.94
C THR A 264 12.56 7.69 15.04
N ALA A 265 11.71 6.65 15.07
CA ALA A 265 11.79 5.62 16.10
C ALA A 265 13.08 4.76 15.96
N ALA A 266 13.45 4.37 14.75
CA ALA A 266 14.63 3.55 14.50
C ALA A 266 15.93 4.28 14.81
N ALA A 267 16.06 5.55 14.41
CA ALA A 267 17.21 6.37 14.73
C ALA A 267 17.34 6.62 16.24
N GLY A 268 16.21 6.84 16.95
CA GLY A 268 16.19 6.97 18.41
C GLY A 268 16.64 5.69 19.11
N MET A 269 16.24 4.51 18.62
CA MET A 269 16.68 3.22 19.18
C MET A 269 18.13 2.90 18.84
N ALA A 270 18.62 3.32 17.67
CA ALA A 270 20.01 3.13 17.25
C ALA A 270 21.00 4.13 17.91
N GLY A 271 20.51 5.11 18.69
CA GLY A 271 21.34 6.16 19.28
C GLY A 271 21.90 7.16 18.27
N GLN A 272 21.28 7.27 17.09
CA GLN A 272 21.65 8.23 16.04
C GLN A 272 20.90 9.57 16.29
N ASP A 273 21.28 10.28 17.35
CA ASP A 273 20.51 11.43 17.89
C ASP A 273 20.24 12.53 16.86
N ASP A 274 21.23 12.89 16.03
CA ASP A 274 21.06 13.94 15.02
C ASP A 274 20.06 13.51 13.94
N VAL A 275 20.11 12.24 13.52
CA VAL A 275 19.15 11.67 12.56
C VAL A 275 17.76 11.62 13.17
N ALA A 276 17.65 11.18 14.43
CA ALA A 276 16.38 11.07 15.14
C ALA A 276 15.69 12.44 15.30
N LYS A 277 16.44 13.47 15.70
CA LYS A 277 15.95 14.85 15.85
C LYS A 277 15.50 15.45 14.51
N ALA A 278 16.31 15.26 13.46
CA ALA A 278 15.96 15.74 12.12
C ALA A 278 14.69 15.02 11.58
N ALA A 279 14.60 13.70 11.76
CA ALA A 279 13.43 12.92 11.37
C ALA A 279 12.17 13.35 12.16
N LEU A 280 12.28 13.60 13.47
CA LEU A 280 11.19 14.09 14.30
C LEU A 280 10.72 15.49 13.87
N HIS A 281 11.65 16.36 13.48
CA HIS A 281 11.31 17.69 12.96
C HIS A 281 10.41 17.58 11.71
N GLU A 282 10.82 16.75 10.74
CA GLU A 282 10.04 16.52 9.51
C GLU A 282 8.72 15.78 9.80
N LEU A 283 8.72 14.84 10.74
CA LEU A 283 7.50 14.16 11.16
C LEU A 283 6.47 15.17 11.74
N ARG A 284 6.91 16.10 12.59
CA ARG A 284 6.03 17.17 13.13
C ARG A 284 5.51 18.11 12.04
N ARG A 285 6.29 18.35 11.00
CA ARG A 285 5.87 19.14 9.84
C ARG A 285 4.79 18.44 9.02
N THR A 286 4.93 17.13 8.80
CA THR A 286 4.02 16.31 7.98
C THR A 286 2.81 15.80 8.76
N GLN A 287 2.95 15.64 10.08
CA GLN A 287 1.90 15.21 11.00
C GLN A 287 1.95 16.06 12.29
N PRO A 288 1.35 17.26 12.31
CA PRO A 288 1.43 18.18 13.46
C PRO A 288 0.81 17.64 14.76
N ASN A 289 -0.15 16.70 14.68
CA ASN A 289 -0.81 16.08 15.83
C ASN A 289 -0.06 14.86 16.40
N ILE A 290 1.16 14.58 15.91
CA ILE A 290 1.95 13.44 16.41
C ILE A 290 2.29 13.62 17.90
N SER A 291 2.02 12.61 18.69
CA SER A 291 2.35 12.52 20.11
C SER A 291 2.48 11.05 20.51
N LEU A 292 3.07 10.79 21.68
CA LEU A 292 3.13 9.44 22.22
C LEU A 292 1.74 8.84 22.44
N ASP A 293 0.80 9.67 22.92
CA ASP A 293 -0.61 9.28 23.10
C ASP A 293 -1.28 8.95 21.77
N TRP A 294 -1.07 9.76 20.72
CA TRP A 294 -1.58 9.48 19.39
C TRP A 294 -1.05 8.12 18.87
N ILE A 295 0.26 7.88 18.99
CA ILE A 295 0.88 6.62 18.55
C ILE A 295 0.27 5.44 19.31
N ALA A 296 0.16 5.51 20.63
CA ALA A 296 -0.36 4.45 21.46
C ALA A 296 -1.82 4.10 21.14
N LYS A 297 -2.65 5.10 20.82
CA LYS A 297 -4.07 4.95 20.52
C LYS A 297 -4.33 4.52 19.07
N GLN A 298 -3.67 5.17 18.11
CA GLN A 298 -3.98 5.02 16.69
C GLN A 298 -3.23 3.86 16.02
N MET A 299 -2.01 3.54 16.48
CA MET A 299 -1.25 2.43 15.89
C MET A 299 -1.72 1.08 16.44
N PRO A 300 -2.19 0.14 15.59
CA PRO A 300 -2.77 -1.11 16.03
C PRO A 300 -1.70 -2.17 16.34
N ILE A 301 -0.77 -1.88 17.24
CA ILE A 301 0.27 -2.82 17.65
C ILE A 301 -0.33 -3.82 18.66
N LYS A 302 -0.26 -5.12 18.36
CA LYS A 302 -0.91 -6.21 19.12
C LYS A 302 -0.33 -6.36 20.53
N HIS A 303 0.99 -6.41 20.64
CA HIS A 303 1.69 -6.70 21.89
C HIS A 303 2.16 -5.42 22.59
N ASP A 304 1.90 -5.31 23.87
CA ASP A 304 2.27 -4.15 24.70
C ASP A 304 3.78 -3.91 24.69
N THR A 305 4.59 -4.98 24.71
CA THR A 305 6.05 -4.91 24.65
C THR A 305 6.52 -4.27 23.34
N GLU A 306 5.89 -4.60 22.21
CA GLU A 306 6.24 -4.03 20.90
C GLU A 306 5.77 -2.57 20.79
N ARG A 307 4.59 -2.26 21.34
CA ARG A 307 4.09 -0.90 21.43
C ARG A 307 5.01 -0.01 22.26
N GLU A 308 5.41 -0.48 23.45
CA GLU A 308 6.32 0.25 24.33
C GLU A 308 7.71 0.43 23.68
N HIS A 309 8.21 -0.60 23.00
CA HIS A 309 9.45 -0.51 22.25
C HIS A 309 9.38 0.56 21.14
N TYR A 310 8.26 0.66 20.42
CA TYR A 310 8.07 1.68 19.40
C TYR A 310 8.01 3.08 20.02
N LEU A 311 7.26 3.26 21.12
CA LEU A 311 7.19 4.52 21.87
C LEU A 311 8.55 4.93 22.45
N ALA A 312 9.37 3.98 22.93
CA ALA A 312 10.71 4.25 23.43
C ALA A 312 11.62 4.88 22.37
N GLY A 313 11.50 4.45 21.10
CA GLY A 313 12.22 5.07 19.99
C GLY A 313 11.89 6.55 19.83
N PHE A 314 10.62 6.91 19.91
CA PHE A 314 10.18 8.32 19.85
C PHE A 314 10.62 9.14 21.04
N ARG A 315 10.55 8.58 22.27
CA ARG A 315 11.05 9.29 23.48
C ARG A 315 12.53 9.60 23.35
N ARG A 316 13.34 8.65 22.86
CA ARG A 316 14.77 8.87 22.62
C ARG A 316 15.03 9.91 21.54
N ALA A 317 14.15 10.03 20.54
CA ALA A 317 14.21 11.08 19.53
C ALA A 317 13.78 12.46 20.04
N GLY A 318 13.19 12.56 21.26
CA GLY A 318 12.76 13.81 21.87
C GLY A 318 11.28 14.14 21.66
N LEU A 319 10.43 13.13 21.35
CA LEU A 319 8.99 13.29 21.39
C LEU A 319 8.52 13.07 22.85
N GLY A 320 8.13 14.15 23.52
CA GLY A 320 7.54 14.15 24.86
C GLY A 320 6.02 14.17 24.82
#